data_d4a6b675fe394ad4641f6005dd974615
#
_entry.id   d4a6b675fe394ad4641f6005dd974615
#
_cell.length_a   1.000
_cell.length_b   1.000
_cell.length_c   1.000
_cell.angle_alpha   90.00
_cell.angle_beta   90.00
_cell.angle_gamma   90.00
#
_symmetry.space_group_name_H-M   'P 1'
#
loop_
_entity.id
_entity.type
_entity.pdbx_description
1 polymer ?
#
loop_
_entity_poly.entity_id
_entity_poly.type
_entity_poly.pdbx_seq_one_letter_code
_entity_poly.pdbx_strand_id
1 'polypeptide(L)'
;MAPFLRLRQICLVADAIEPAASRLAAIMGLDICYRDPHVGTYGLENVLLPVDATLLEIVAPIQPGTAAGRFLEKTCGRGGYMAIFACNDPDARGRHAASLGVRTANVIDHTPYHGVQLHPRDCRAAFIELNHTAGSDNIRGPYPPAGPDWAKAIRTDTTQALTAVEMQSPNPADLAAHWGRILELPVETDADGVAELRLPNAMFRFVQGASEAMTALTFKVADANKVREAATAQGVPRTANGFALAGVEFRLVS
;
A
#
# COMPACT_ATOMS: atom_id res chain seq x y z
N MET A 1 -12.80 5.15 -22.33
CA MET A 1 -12.61 5.79 -21.00
C MET A 1 -11.34 6.64 -21.02
N ALA A 2 -11.31 7.76 -20.29
CA ALA A 2 -10.08 8.52 -20.12
C ALA A 2 -9.05 7.64 -19.37
N PRO A 3 -7.75 7.72 -19.73
CA PRO A 3 -6.70 7.02 -18.98
C PRO A 3 -6.69 7.48 -17.52
N PHE A 4 -6.61 6.53 -16.59
CA PHE A 4 -6.46 6.83 -15.17
C PHE A 4 -5.42 5.92 -14.51
N LEU A 5 -4.79 6.43 -13.48
CA LEU A 5 -3.96 5.69 -12.54
C LEU A 5 -4.22 6.27 -11.15
N ARG A 6 -4.48 5.41 -10.17
CA ARG A 6 -4.66 5.82 -8.77
C ARG A 6 -4.17 4.75 -7.81
N LEU A 7 -3.77 5.16 -6.63
CA LEU A 7 -3.47 4.22 -5.56
C LEU A 7 -4.76 3.50 -5.14
N ARG A 8 -4.75 2.18 -5.16
CA ARG A 8 -5.92 1.38 -4.77
C ARG A 8 -5.74 0.74 -3.41
N GLN A 9 -4.51 0.27 -3.13
CA GLN A 9 -4.22 -0.48 -1.92
C GLN A 9 -2.75 -0.36 -1.55
N ILE A 10 -2.46 -0.32 -0.26
CA ILE A 10 -1.14 -0.59 0.32
C ILE A 10 -1.22 -1.90 1.07
N CYS A 11 -0.27 -2.79 0.78
CA CYS A 11 -0.11 -4.06 1.48
C CYS A 11 1.11 -4.02 2.41
N LEU A 12 0.89 -4.38 3.65
CA LEU A 12 1.92 -4.56 4.68
C LEU A 12 2.07 -6.04 5.00
N VAL A 13 3.28 -6.46 5.35
CA VAL A 13 3.53 -7.81 5.89
C VAL A 13 3.74 -7.73 7.39
N ALA A 14 3.11 -8.63 8.13
CA ALA A 14 3.36 -8.87 9.55
C ALA A 14 3.71 -10.35 9.78
N ASP A 15 4.29 -10.67 10.94
CA ASP A 15 4.57 -12.06 11.32
C ASP A 15 3.29 -12.88 11.50
N ALA A 16 2.22 -12.21 11.96
CA ALA A 16 0.88 -12.76 12.10
C ALA A 16 -0.15 -11.64 11.91
N ILE A 17 -1.36 -12.01 11.48
CA ILE A 17 -2.46 -11.04 11.31
C ILE A 17 -2.82 -10.41 12.66
N GLU A 18 -3.01 -11.24 13.68
CA GLU A 18 -3.31 -10.73 15.02
C GLU A 18 -2.03 -10.69 15.89
N PRO A 19 -1.84 -9.66 16.72
CA PRO A 19 -2.81 -8.59 17.04
C PRO A 19 -2.71 -7.35 16.13
N ALA A 20 -1.95 -7.38 15.04
CA ALA A 20 -1.71 -6.19 14.20
C ALA A 20 -3.02 -5.61 13.62
N ALA A 21 -3.88 -6.48 13.09
CA ALA A 21 -5.14 -6.08 12.47
C ALA A 21 -6.13 -5.47 13.47
N SER A 22 -6.35 -6.12 14.62
CA SER A 22 -7.24 -5.63 15.67
C SER A 22 -6.76 -4.31 16.27
N ARG A 23 -5.44 -4.17 16.49
CA ARG A 23 -4.84 -2.92 16.94
C ARG A 23 -5.02 -1.79 15.93
N LEU A 24 -4.72 -2.07 14.64
CA LEU A 24 -4.88 -1.08 13.57
C LEU A 24 -6.34 -0.61 13.46
N ALA A 25 -7.30 -1.54 13.46
CA ALA A 25 -8.72 -1.24 13.43
C ALA A 25 -9.14 -0.34 14.61
N ALA A 26 -8.75 -0.70 15.83
CA ALA A 26 -9.09 0.06 17.03
C ALA A 26 -8.43 1.44 17.08
N ILE A 27 -7.15 1.57 16.69
CA ILE A 27 -6.41 2.83 16.70
C ILE A 27 -6.96 3.80 15.67
N MET A 28 -7.19 3.31 14.45
CA MET A 28 -7.55 4.14 13.30
C MET A 28 -9.08 4.30 13.12
N GLY A 29 -9.89 3.61 13.94
CA GLY A 29 -11.35 3.63 13.79
C GLY A 29 -11.82 3.03 12.45
N LEU A 30 -11.20 1.94 12.02
CA LEU A 30 -11.48 1.26 10.76
C LEU A 30 -12.17 -0.08 11.02
N ASP A 31 -13.00 -0.51 10.08
CA ASP A 31 -13.58 -1.86 10.08
C ASP A 31 -12.79 -2.77 9.12
N ILE A 32 -12.63 -4.04 9.49
CA ILE A 32 -12.15 -5.07 8.56
C ILE A 32 -13.29 -5.39 7.61
N CYS A 33 -13.07 -5.18 6.30
CA CYS A 33 -14.08 -5.45 5.28
C CYS A 33 -14.02 -6.89 4.74
N TYR A 34 -12.82 -7.48 4.69
CA TYR A 34 -12.66 -8.79 4.06
C TYR A 34 -11.39 -9.52 4.53
N ARG A 35 -11.44 -10.85 4.43
CA ARG A 35 -10.31 -11.78 4.47
C ARG A 35 -10.38 -12.59 3.19
N ASP A 36 -9.43 -12.37 2.28
CA ASP A 36 -9.47 -13.01 0.97
C ASP A 36 -8.92 -14.44 1.04
N PRO A 37 -9.73 -15.48 0.81
CA PRO A 37 -9.26 -16.85 0.85
C PRO A 37 -8.26 -17.18 -0.28
N HIS A 38 -8.25 -16.42 -1.38
CA HIS A 38 -7.36 -16.67 -2.51
C HIS A 38 -5.89 -16.48 -2.17
N VAL A 39 -5.54 -15.63 -1.19
CA VAL A 39 -4.14 -15.46 -0.76
C VAL A 39 -3.56 -16.72 -0.12
N GLY A 40 -4.41 -17.66 0.30
CA GLY A 40 -3.99 -18.99 0.76
C GLY A 40 -3.21 -19.79 -0.28
N THR A 41 -3.43 -19.55 -1.57
CA THR A 41 -2.66 -20.16 -2.67
C THR A 41 -1.18 -19.75 -2.66
N TYR A 42 -0.86 -18.60 -2.04
CA TYR A 42 0.51 -18.11 -1.82
C TYR A 42 1.08 -18.48 -0.45
N GLY A 43 0.34 -19.30 0.34
CA GLY A 43 0.70 -19.64 1.72
C GLY A 43 0.56 -18.46 2.69
N LEU A 44 -0.38 -17.57 2.43
CA LEU A 44 -0.65 -16.35 3.20
C LEU A 44 -2.08 -16.33 3.72
N GLU A 45 -2.30 -15.55 4.75
CA GLU A 45 -3.61 -15.02 5.16
C GLU A 45 -3.57 -13.50 5.13
N ASN A 46 -4.73 -12.86 5.05
CA ASN A 46 -4.80 -11.40 5.03
C ASN A 46 -6.03 -10.84 5.72
N VAL A 47 -5.98 -9.53 5.94
CA VAL A 47 -7.15 -8.69 6.25
C VAL A 47 -7.07 -7.41 5.45
N LEU A 48 -8.23 -6.90 5.03
CA LEU A 48 -8.37 -5.62 4.35
C LEU A 48 -9.24 -4.66 5.16
N LEU A 49 -8.78 -3.40 5.25
CA LEU A 49 -9.44 -2.31 5.95
C LEU A 49 -9.57 -1.12 5.00
N PRO A 50 -10.77 -0.64 4.68
CA PRO A 50 -10.92 0.54 3.85
C PRO A 50 -10.56 1.82 4.62
N VAL A 51 -9.74 2.66 3.99
CA VAL A 51 -9.47 4.04 4.38
C VAL A 51 -10.07 4.93 3.31
N ASP A 52 -11.31 5.30 3.49
CA ASP A 52 -12.17 5.83 2.44
C ASP A 52 -12.14 4.90 1.20
N ALA A 53 -11.66 5.34 0.06
CA ALA A 53 -11.62 4.57 -1.17
C ALA A 53 -10.29 3.82 -1.42
N THR A 54 -9.30 3.97 -0.53
CA THR A 54 -8.03 3.23 -0.56
C THR A 54 -8.06 2.12 0.47
N LEU A 55 -7.47 0.96 0.15
CA LEU A 55 -7.43 -0.18 1.07
C LEU A 55 -6.07 -0.25 1.78
N LEU A 56 -6.09 -0.55 3.07
CA LEU A 56 -4.94 -1.12 3.77
C LEU A 56 -5.12 -2.63 3.86
N GLU A 57 -4.08 -3.36 3.51
CA GLU A 57 -4.01 -4.80 3.67
C GLU A 57 -2.88 -5.15 4.64
N ILE A 58 -3.11 -6.11 5.52
CA ILE A 58 -2.05 -6.80 6.24
C ILE A 58 -2.08 -8.25 5.78
N VAL A 59 -0.93 -8.74 5.29
CA VAL A 59 -0.72 -10.16 4.98
C VAL A 59 0.22 -10.78 6.02
N ALA A 60 0.03 -12.05 6.30
CA ALA A 60 0.94 -12.84 7.14
C ALA A 60 1.18 -14.23 6.54
N PRO A 61 2.40 -14.80 6.65
CA PRO A 61 2.68 -16.14 6.21
C PRO A 61 2.00 -17.17 7.14
N ILE A 62 1.29 -18.17 6.55
CA ILE A 62 0.72 -19.30 7.27
C ILE A 62 1.59 -20.56 7.16
N GLN A 63 2.69 -20.47 6.42
CA GLN A 63 3.66 -21.56 6.26
C GLN A 63 5.07 -21.00 5.99
N PRO A 64 6.14 -21.76 6.27
CA PRO A 64 7.51 -21.34 5.98
C PRO A 64 7.75 -21.15 4.47
N GLY A 65 8.74 -20.31 4.13
CA GLY A 65 9.26 -20.18 2.77
C GLY A 65 8.37 -19.41 1.80
N THR A 66 7.35 -18.68 2.27
CA THR A 66 6.55 -17.78 1.44
C THR A 66 7.37 -16.57 0.96
N ALA A 67 6.94 -15.92 -0.13
CA ALA A 67 7.60 -14.70 -0.61
C ALA A 67 7.53 -13.57 0.43
N ALA A 68 6.39 -13.42 1.11
CA ALA A 68 6.18 -12.43 2.16
C ALA A 68 7.04 -12.71 3.41
N GLY A 69 7.17 -13.99 3.83
CA GLY A 69 8.04 -14.38 4.95
C GLY A 69 9.51 -14.08 4.65
N ARG A 70 10.01 -14.46 3.47
CA ARG A 70 11.38 -14.13 3.05
C ARG A 70 11.63 -12.62 2.95
N PHE A 71 10.61 -11.86 2.53
CA PHE A 71 10.69 -10.39 2.52
C PHE A 71 10.86 -9.85 3.94
N LEU A 72 10.02 -10.30 4.89
CA LEU A 72 10.04 -9.84 6.27
C LEU A 72 11.38 -10.17 6.96
N GLU A 73 11.90 -11.38 6.76
CA GLU A 73 13.22 -11.80 7.22
C GLU A 73 14.33 -10.88 6.68
N LYS A 74 14.34 -10.66 5.35
CA LYS A 74 15.35 -9.83 4.67
C LYS A 74 15.29 -8.37 5.13
N THR A 75 14.12 -7.86 5.44
CA THR A 75 13.91 -6.45 5.85
C THR A 75 13.99 -6.25 7.36
N CYS A 76 14.27 -7.31 8.15
CA CYS A 76 14.28 -7.28 9.61
C CYS A 76 12.98 -6.71 10.18
N GLY A 77 11.84 -7.19 9.71
CA GLY A 77 10.51 -6.81 10.20
C GLY A 77 9.94 -5.51 9.62
N ARG A 78 10.59 -4.88 8.62
CA ARG A 78 10.00 -3.73 7.91
C ARG A 78 8.98 -4.23 6.89
N GLY A 79 7.69 -4.06 7.20
CA GLY A 79 6.57 -4.69 6.51
C GLY A 79 5.99 -3.92 5.34
N GLY A 80 6.52 -2.77 4.94
CA GLY A 80 6.05 -2.03 3.76
C GLY A 80 6.31 -2.83 2.47
N TYR A 81 5.28 -3.48 1.93
CA TYR A 81 5.45 -4.57 0.97
C TYR A 81 5.04 -4.24 -0.45
N MET A 82 3.77 -3.82 -0.66
CA MET A 82 3.25 -3.56 -2.00
C MET A 82 2.49 -2.23 -2.08
N ALA A 83 2.61 -1.58 -3.24
CA ALA A 83 1.73 -0.50 -3.68
C ALA A 83 0.93 -1.02 -4.90
N ILE A 84 -0.38 -1.01 -4.79
CA ILE A 84 -1.30 -1.57 -5.76
C ILE A 84 -2.11 -0.44 -6.38
N PHE A 85 -2.06 -0.35 -7.70
CA PHE A 85 -2.65 0.74 -8.47
C PHE A 85 -3.78 0.25 -9.35
N ALA A 86 -4.94 0.90 -9.28
CA ALA A 86 -6.00 0.71 -10.27
C ALA A 86 -5.72 1.59 -11.50
N CYS A 87 -5.88 1.01 -12.68
CA CYS A 87 -5.69 1.68 -13.96
C CYS A 87 -6.68 1.15 -15.01
N ASN A 88 -6.72 1.77 -16.17
CA ASN A 88 -7.61 1.36 -17.26
C ASN A 88 -7.07 0.17 -18.09
N ASP A 89 -5.74 -0.02 -18.16
CA ASP A 89 -5.11 -1.07 -18.99
C ASP A 89 -3.82 -1.57 -18.30
N PRO A 90 -3.93 -2.59 -17.42
CA PRO A 90 -2.78 -3.18 -16.75
C PRO A 90 -1.76 -3.80 -17.71
N ASP A 91 -2.24 -4.40 -18.82
CA ASP A 91 -1.36 -5.05 -19.80
C ASP A 91 -0.52 -4.05 -20.58
N ALA A 92 -1.11 -2.92 -20.99
CA ALA A 92 -0.36 -1.86 -21.63
C ALA A 92 0.73 -1.30 -20.72
N ARG A 93 0.40 -1.09 -19.44
CA ARG A 93 1.37 -0.65 -18.42
C ARG A 93 2.41 -1.71 -18.11
N GLY A 94 2.03 -2.99 -18.10
CA GLY A 94 2.98 -4.10 -17.98
C GLY A 94 3.97 -4.16 -19.15
N ARG A 95 3.49 -3.98 -20.39
CA ARG A 95 4.35 -3.89 -21.59
C ARG A 95 5.27 -2.66 -21.52
N HIS A 96 4.76 -1.52 -21.06
CA HIS A 96 5.59 -0.33 -20.84
C HIS A 96 6.69 -0.61 -19.82
N ALA A 97 6.37 -1.18 -18.65
CA ALA A 97 7.35 -1.56 -17.64
C ALA A 97 8.40 -2.53 -18.20
N ALA A 98 7.99 -3.51 -19.01
CA ALA A 98 8.90 -4.45 -19.68
C ALA A 98 9.87 -3.74 -20.63
N SER A 99 9.43 -2.69 -21.34
CA SER A 99 10.31 -1.88 -22.21
C SER A 99 11.40 -1.12 -21.45
N LEU A 100 11.19 -0.91 -20.14
CA LEU A 100 12.17 -0.33 -19.21
C LEU A 100 13.06 -1.38 -18.51
N GLY A 101 12.91 -2.67 -18.88
CA GLY A 101 13.62 -3.77 -18.25
C GLY A 101 13.02 -4.28 -16.94
N VAL A 102 11.82 -3.83 -16.57
CA VAL A 102 11.09 -4.29 -15.38
C VAL A 102 10.25 -5.52 -15.74
N ARG A 103 10.59 -6.67 -15.17
CA ARG A 103 9.93 -7.95 -15.46
C ARG A 103 8.54 -8.03 -14.82
N THR A 104 7.65 -8.76 -15.45
CA THR A 104 6.42 -9.25 -14.81
C THR A 104 6.76 -10.45 -13.92
N ALA A 105 6.31 -10.44 -12.68
CA ALA A 105 6.47 -11.56 -11.74
C ALA A 105 5.26 -12.51 -11.79
N ASN A 106 4.06 -11.95 -11.93
CA ASN A 106 2.81 -12.71 -11.91
C ASN A 106 1.71 -11.95 -12.66
N VAL A 107 0.78 -12.67 -13.24
CA VAL A 107 -0.47 -12.14 -13.78
C VAL A 107 -1.62 -12.81 -13.06
N ILE A 108 -2.50 -12.01 -12.48
CA ILE A 108 -3.71 -12.46 -11.82
C ILE A 108 -4.86 -12.24 -12.80
N ASP A 109 -5.52 -13.32 -13.19
CA ASP A 109 -6.66 -13.28 -14.11
C ASP A 109 -7.83 -14.06 -13.50
N HIS A 110 -8.58 -13.36 -12.69
CA HIS A 110 -9.80 -13.87 -12.04
C HIS A 110 -10.95 -12.92 -12.33
N THR A 111 -11.63 -13.12 -13.46
CA THR A 111 -12.78 -12.28 -13.84
C THR A 111 -13.71 -12.02 -12.66
N PRO A 112 -14.05 -10.76 -12.34
CA PRO A 112 -13.79 -9.54 -13.13
C PRO A 112 -12.47 -8.80 -12.81
N TYR A 113 -11.53 -9.37 -12.07
CA TYR A 113 -10.25 -8.77 -11.68
C TYR A 113 -9.12 -9.23 -12.60
N HIS A 114 -8.34 -8.28 -13.09
CA HIS A 114 -7.11 -8.52 -13.84
C HIS A 114 -5.97 -7.68 -13.27
N GLY A 115 -4.85 -8.30 -12.90
CA GLY A 115 -3.71 -7.66 -12.28
C GLY A 115 -2.37 -8.11 -12.86
N VAL A 116 -1.47 -7.18 -13.08
CA VAL A 116 -0.08 -7.41 -13.49
C VAL A 116 0.84 -7.01 -12.35
N GLN A 117 1.48 -7.99 -11.74
CA GLN A 117 2.45 -7.80 -10.67
C GLN A 117 3.86 -7.69 -11.25
N LEU A 118 4.52 -6.57 -11.04
CA LEU A 118 5.89 -6.34 -11.49
C LEU A 118 6.88 -6.98 -10.51
N HIS A 119 8.03 -7.41 -11.05
CA HIS A 119 9.01 -8.15 -10.23
C HIS A 119 9.65 -7.25 -9.16
N PRO A 120 9.63 -7.65 -7.85
CA PRO A 120 10.01 -6.79 -6.73
C PRO A 120 11.45 -6.28 -6.78
N ARG A 121 12.39 -7.09 -7.31
CA ARG A 121 13.79 -6.64 -7.45
C ARG A 121 13.92 -5.51 -8.47
N ASP A 122 13.04 -5.50 -9.47
CA ASP A 122 13.07 -4.51 -10.53
C ASP A 122 12.26 -3.26 -10.14
N CYS A 123 11.24 -3.39 -9.28
CA CYS A 123 10.51 -2.26 -8.69
C CYS A 123 11.30 -1.55 -7.58
N ARG A 124 12.25 -2.26 -6.94
CA ARG A 124 13.08 -1.77 -5.84
C ARG A 124 12.25 -1.66 -4.54
N ALA A 125 12.19 -0.55 -3.87
CA ALA A 125 11.67 -0.32 -2.51
C ALA A 125 10.38 -1.07 -2.10
N ALA A 126 9.46 -1.33 -3.01
CA ALA A 126 8.24 -2.10 -2.80
C ALA A 126 7.78 -2.79 -4.08
N PHE A 127 6.91 -3.80 -3.98
CA PHE A 127 6.22 -4.36 -5.14
C PHE A 127 5.27 -3.34 -5.77
N ILE A 128 5.11 -3.40 -7.08
CA ILE A 128 4.09 -2.67 -7.83
C ILE A 128 3.12 -3.68 -8.45
N GLU A 129 1.84 -3.47 -8.23
CA GLU A 129 0.78 -4.14 -8.98
C GLU A 129 -0.08 -3.11 -9.69
N LEU A 130 -0.42 -3.42 -10.92
CA LEU A 130 -1.28 -2.62 -11.79
C LEU A 130 -2.52 -3.46 -12.07
N ASN A 131 -3.73 -2.97 -11.74
CA ASN A 131 -4.94 -3.78 -11.90
C ASN A 131 -6.11 -3.01 -12.50
N HIS A 132 -7.05 -3.79 -12.99
CA HIS A 132 -8.34 -3.33 -13.47
C HIS A 132 -9.45 -4.28 -13.03
N THR A 133 -10.61 -3.71 -12.70
CA THR A 133 -11.87 -4.42 -12.52
C THR A 133 -12.96 -3.65 -13.26
N ALA A 134 -13.89 -4.33 -13.91
CA ALA A 134 -15.03 -3.67 -14.56
C ALA A 134 -15.80 -2.80 -13.55
N GLY A 135 -15.98 -1.51 -13.88
CA GLY A 135 -16.58 -0.52 -12.98
C GLY A 135 -15.61 0.13 -11.99
N SER A 136 -14.30 -0.21 -12.04
CA SER A 136 -13.28 0.39 -11.17
C SER A 136 -12.87 1.82 -11.55
N ASP A 137 -13.38 2.38 -12.63
CA ASP A 137 -13.35 3.82 -12.93
C ASP A 137 -14.06 4.63 -11.83
N ASN A 138 -15.12 4.09 -11.22
CA ASN A 138 -15.64 4.59 -9.96
C ASN A 138 -14.68 4.20 -8.81
N ILE A 139 -14.20 5.18 -8.06
CA ILE A 139 -13.25 4.97 -6.96
C ILE A 139 -13.82 4.08 -5.85
N ARG A 140 -15.12 4.05 -5.66
CA ARG A 140 -15.83 3.14 -4.74
C ARG A 140 -16.49 1.96 -5.46
N GLY A 141 -16.11 1.74 -6.72
CA GLY A 141 -16.59 0.63 -7.53
C GLY A 141 -16.10 -0.74 -7.05
N PRO A 142 -16.47 -1.79 -7.77
CA PRO A 142 -16.08 -3.17 -7.42
C PRO A 142 -14.58 -3.34 -7.28
N TYR A 143 -14.18 -4.10 -6.26
CA TYR A 143 -12.80 -4.48 -6.03
C TYR A 143 -12.77 -5.88 -5.37
N PRO A 144 -12.72 -6.95 -6.16
CA PRO A 144 -12.82 -8.33 -5.69
C PRO A 144 -11.89 -8.69 -4.53
N PRO A 145 -10.62 -8.23 -4.50
CA PRO A 145 -9.72 -8.53 -3.38
C PRO A 145 -10.20 -8.02 -2.01
N ALA A 146 -11.09 -7.01 -1.98
CA ALA A 146 -11.66 -6.48 -0.74
C ALA A 146 -13.08 -7.00 -0.44
N GLY A 147 -13.56 -7.94 -1.26
CA GLY A 147 -14.90 -8.52 -1.13
C GLY A 147 -16.02 -7.67 -1.74
N PRO A 148 -17.21 -8.27 -1.90
CA PRO A 148 -18.32 -7.64 -2.63
C PRO A 148 -18.90 -6.40 -1.92
N ASP A 149 -18.79 -6.34 -0.61
CA ASP A 149 -19.42 -5.32 0.24
C ASP A 149 -18.41 -4.37 0.92
N TRP A 150 -17.19 -4.33 0.44
CA TRP A 150 -16.09 -3.58 1.07
C TRP A 150 -16.45 -2.12 1.37
N ALA A 151 -17.20 -1.48 0.49
CA ALA A 151 -17.57 -0.07 0.65
C ALA A 151 -18.54 0.17 1.84
N LYS A 152 -19.27 -0.86 2.30
CA LYS A 152 -20.12 -0.77 3.49
C LYS A 152 -19.32 -0.65 4.79
N ALA A 153 -18.06 -1.09 4.78
CA ALA A 153 -17.14 -1.01 5.91
C ALA A 153 -16.36 0.31 5.98
N ILE A 154 -16.59 1.24 5.06
CA ILE A 154 -15.93 2.55 5.10
C ILE A 154 -16.36 3.30 6.36
N ARG A 155 -15.38 3.75 7.15
CA ARG A 155 -15.54 4.64 8.30
C ARG A 155 -14.59 5.82 8.13
N THR A 156 -15.12 7.03 8.26
CA THR A 156 -14.35 8.28 8.09
C THR A 156 -14.41 9.21 9.30
N ASP A 157 -15.03 8.74 10.39
CA ASP A 157 -15.17 9.53 11.63
C ASP A 157 -13.83 9.76 12.34
N THR A 158 -12.91 8.80 12.27
CA THR A 158 -11.57 8.89 12.85
C THR A 158 -10.53 9.10 11.77
N THR A 159 -10.42 8.17 10.81
CA THR A 159 -9.45 8.23 9.71
C THR A 159 -10.16 8.55 8.40
N GLN A 160 -9.76 9.66 7.77
CA GLN A 160 -10.47 10.22 6.62
C GLN A 160 -9.86 9.82 5.28
N ALA A 161 -8.52 9.74 5.20
CA ALA A 161 -7.82 9.38 3.96
C ALA A 161 -6.38 8.93 4.22
N LEU A 162 -5.84 8.07 3.35
CA LEU A 162 -4.41 7.89 3.14
C LEU A 162 -3.96 8.95 2.13
N THR A 163 -3.07 9.85 2.54
CA THR A 163 -2.66 11.00 1.72
C THR A 163 -1.26 10.87 1.13
N ALA A 164 -0.34 10.17 1.82
CA ALA A 164 1.00 9.97 1.29
C ALA A 164 1.60 8.62 1.71
N VAL A 165 2.48 8.12 0.85
CA VAL A 165 3.34 6.95 1.06
C VAL A 165 4.79 7.42 0.98
N GLU A 166 5.61 7.10 1.99
CA GLU A 166 7.02 7.45 2.00
C GLU A 166 7.88 6.27 1.58
N MET A 167 8.74 6.52 0.61
CA MET A 167 9.72 5.59 0.09
C MET A 167 11.10 6.13 0.42
N GLN A 168 11.87 5.43 1.23
CA GLN A 168 13.26 5.83 1.47
C GLN A 168 14.23 5.17 0.50
N SER A 169 15.36 5.83 0.24
CA SER A 169 16.46 5.31 -0.58
C SER A 169 17.77 6.01 -0.23
N PRO A 170 18.93 5.36 -0.38
CA PRO A 170 20.22 6.04 -0.41
C PRO A 170 20.36 7.07 -1.54
N ASN A 171 19.57 6.93 -2.60
CA ASN A 171 19.43 7.89 -3.70
C ASN A 171 17.94 8.12 -4.03
N PRO A 172 17.24 8.96 -3.27
CA PRO A 172 15.80 9.14 -3.43
C PRO A 172 15.41 9.73 -4.79
N ALA A 173 16.21 10.60 -5.37
CA ALA A 173 15.93 11.17 -6.69
C ALA A 173 15.96 10.09 -7.80
N ASP A 174 16.90 9.15 -7.72
CA ASP A 174 16.97 8.03 -8.68
C ASP A 174 15.81 7.07 -8.50
N LEU A 175 15.41 6.76 -7.26
CA LEU A 175 14.25 5.92 -6.98
C LEU A 175 12.96 6.60 -7.47
N ALA A 176 12.79 7.91 -7.25
CA ALA A 176 11.66 8.68 -7.75
C ALA A 176 11.60 8.65 -9.29
N ALA A 177 12.73 8.89 -9.97
CA ALA A 177 12.82 8.82 -11.42
C ALA A 177 12.49 7.41 -11.96
N HIS A 178 12.93 6.36 -11.25
CA HIS A 178 12.62 4.99 -11.60
C HIS A 178 11.11 4.70 -11.50
N TRP A 179 10.48 5.02 -10.39
CA TRP A 179 9.05 4.85 -10.18
C TRP A 179 8.22 5.73 -11.12
N GLY A 180 8.66 6.98 -11.36
CA GLY A 180 8.03 7.91 -12.31
C GLY A 180 7.96 7.33 -13.72
N ARG A 181 9.06 6.69 -14.19
CA ARG A 181 9.07 6.02 -15.50
C ARG A 181 8.13 4.81 -15.53
N ILE A 182 8.14 3.94 -14.50
CA ILE A 182 7.26 2.76 -14.44
C ILE A 182 5.78 3.17 -14.44
N LEU A 183 5.42 4.18 -13.65
CA LEU A 183 4.05 4.63 -13.47
C LEU A 183 3.60 5.67 -14.51
N GLU A 184 4.51 6.12 -15.39
CA GLU A 184 4.27 7.20 -16.38
C GLU A 184 3.78 8.49 -15.69
N LEU A 185 4.40 8.84 -14.56
CA LEU A 185 4.12 10.04 -13.79
C LEU A 185 5.32 10.98 -13.80
N PRO A 186 5.11 12.31 -13.89
CA PRO A 186 6.18 13.28 -13.71
C PRO A 186 6.69 13.23 -12.27
N VAL A 187 8.02 13.38 -12.12
CA VAL A 187 8.61 13.63 -10.80
C VAL A 187 8.52 15.12 -10.52
N GLU A 188 7.88 15.47 -9.42
CA GLU A 188 7.80 16.82 -8.89
C GLU A 188 8.76 16.96 -7.69
N THR A 189 8.99 18.19 -7.27
CA THR A 189 9.79 18.48 -6.07
C THR A 189 9.01 19.42 -5.18
N ASP A 190 8.86 19.08 -3.90
CA ASP A 190 8.20 19.97 -2.95
C ASP A 190 9.10 21.16 -2.53
N ALA A 191 8.58 22.04 -1.66
CA ALA A 191 9.30 23.22 -1.19
C ALA A 191 10.57 22.90 -0.39
N ASP A 192 10.65 21.70 0.18
CA ASP A 192 11.78 21.22 0.97
C ASP A 192 12.81 20.44 0.12
N GLY A 193 12.59 20.33 -1.19
CA GLY A 193 13.44 19.62 -2.13
C GLY A 193 13.21 18.10 -2.18
N VAL A 194 12.11 17.60 -1.61
CA VAL A 194 11.77 16.19 -1.62
C VAL A 194 11.08 15.82 -2.94
N ALA A 195 11.58 14.79 -3.61
CA ALA A 195 10.99 14.29 -4.84
C ALA A 195 9.64 13.59 -4.56
N GLU A 196 8.66 13.86 -5.40
CA GLU A 196 7.29 13.36 -5.25
C GLU A 196 6.71 12.83 -6.57
N LEU A 197 5.86 11.81 -6.49
CA LEU A 197 4.96 11.39 -7.55
C LEU A 197 3.53 11.60 -7.09
N ARG A 198 2.74 12.38 -7.83
CA ARG A 198 1.37 12.74 -7.46
C ARG A 198 0.37 11.91 -8.24
N LEU A 199 -0.55 11.31 -7.50
CA LEU A 199 -1.74 10.62 -7.99
C LEU A 199 -2.99 11.41 -7.62
N PRO A 200 -4.14 11.17 -8.25
CA PRO A 200 -5.36 11.88 -7.92
C PRO A 200 -5.80 11.75 -6.46
N ASN A 201 -5.42 10.69 -5.76
CA ASN A 201 -5.87 10.36 -4.41
C ASN A 201 -4.75 10.16 -3.38
N ALA A 202 -3.48 10.20 -3.77
CA ALA A 202 -2.34 10.05 -2.86
C ALA A 202 -1.06 10.58 -3.52
N MET A 203 0.01 10.75 -2.74
CA MET A 203 1.34 11.02 -3.25
C MET A 203 2.35 10.01 -2.73
N PHE A 204 3.41 9.77 -3.50
CA PHE A 204 4.60 9.04 -3.06
C PHE A 204 5.73 10.04 -2.86
N ARG A 205 6.33 10.06 -1.67
CA ARG A 205 7.45 10.92 -1.30
C ARG A 205 8.71 10.09 -1.18
N PHE A 206 9.80 10.57 -1.78
CA PHE A 206 11.07 9.85 -1.82
C PHE A 206 12.09 10.57 -0.96
N VAL A 207 12.49 9.93 0.14
CA VAL A 207 13.33 10.55 1.17
C VAL A 207 14.66 9.83 1.35
N GLN A 208 15.63 10.53 1.92
CA GLN A 208 16.93 9.97 2.24
C GLN A 208 16.81 8.86 3.29
N GLY A 209 17.44 7.72 3.06
CA GLY A 209 17.49 6.60 4.01
C GLY A 209 18.62 5.62 3.68
N ALA A 210 18.91 4.74 4.62
CA ALA A 210 20.06 3.81 4.50
C ALA A 210 19.83 2.66 3.50
N SER A 211 18.57 2.37 3.18
CA SER A 211 18.17 1.29 2.25
C SER A 211 16.86 1.64 1.58
N GLU A 212 16.56 0.97 0.48
CA GLU A 212 15.29 1.15 -0.22
C GLU A 212 14.16 0.40 0.50
N ALA A 213 13.11 1.14 0.90
CA ALA A 213 11.94 0.58 1.56
C ALA A 213 10.76 1.56 1.56
N MET A 214 9.54 1.05 1.68
CA MET A 214 8.37 1.80 2.09
C MET A 214 8.40 1.92 3.61
N THR A 215 8.48 3.15 4.15
CA THR A 215 8.78 3.39 5.58
C THR A 215 7.69 4.08 6.35
N ALA A 216 6.84 4.87 5.68
CA ALA A 216 5.76 5.54 6.36
C ALA A 216 4.52 5.71 5.46
N LEU A 217 3.37 5.79 6.12
CA LEU A 217 2.08 6.11 5.54
C LEU A 217 1.50 7.31 6.27
N THR A 218 1.06 8.34 5.54
CA THR A 218 0.46 9.54 6.14
C THR A 218 -1.05 9.50 5.98
N PHE A 219 -1.74 9.68 7.09
CA PHE A 219 -3.20 9.66 7.16
C PHE A 219 -3.74 11.00 7.59
N LYS A 220 -4.77 11.47 6.89
CA LYS A 220 -5.63 12.53 7.38
C LYS A 220 -6.60 11.94 8.40
N VAL A 221 -6.61 12.49 9.61
CA VAL A 221 -7.47 12.04 10.71
C VAL A 221 -8.25 13.22 11.29
N ALA A 222 -9.39 12.94 11.93
CA ALA A 222 -10.21 13.97 12.55
C ALA A 222 -9.53 14.61 13.77
N ASP A 223 -8.76 13.80 14.54
CA ASP A 223 -8.04 14.23 15.74
C ASP A 223 -6.79 13.36 15.94
N ALA A 224 -5.63 13.91 15.60
CA ALA A 224 -4.37 13.19 15.71
C ALA A 224 -3.99 12.84 17.17
N ASN A 225 -4.42 13.63 18.14
CA ASN A 225 -4.10 13.33 19.55
C ASN A 225 -4.90 12.13 20.05
N LYS A 226 -6.19 12.06 19.73
CA LYS A 226 -7.02 10.88 20.06
C LYS A 226 -6.47 9.59 19.44
N VAL A 227 -6.01 9.65 18.21
CA VAL A 227 -5.40 8.48 17.55
C VAL A 227 -4.09 8.08 18.23
N ARG A 228 -3.23 9.04 18.63
CA ARG A 228 -2.01 8.75 19.42
C ARG A 228 -2.32 8.15 20.79
N GLU A 229 -3.36 8.63 21.47
CA GLU A 229 -3.83 8.08 22.74
C GLU A 229 -4.34 6.64 22.56
N ALA A 230 -5.13 6.39 21.52
CA ALA A 230 -5.59 5.04 21.16
C ALA A 230 -4.41 4.10 20.87
N ALA A 231 -3.38 4.54 20.14
CA ALA A 231 -2.17 3.76 19.89
C ALA A 231 -1.46 3.40 21.21
N THR A 232 -1.34 4.35 22.13
CA THR A 232 -0.77 4.11 23.46
C THR A 232 -1.58 3.09 24.25
N ALA A 233 -2.92 3.20 24.25
CA ALA A 233 -3.82 2.28 24.92
C ALA A 233 -3.73 0.84 24.36
N GLN A 234 -3.44 0.71 23.07
CA GLN A 234 -3.21 -0.58 22.41
C GLN A 234 -1.77 -1.12 22.57
N GLY A 235 -0.91 -0.43 23.31
CA GLY A 235 0.49 -0.81 23.53
C GLY A 235 1.34 -0.76 22.26
N VAL A 236 0.96 0.11 21.29
CA VAL A 236 1.72 0.30 20.04
C VAL A 236 2.76 1.41 20.22
N PRO A 237 4.02 1.21 19.75
CA PRO A 237 5.08 2.21 19.90
C PRO A 237 4.73 3.55 19.26
N ARG A 238 4.85 4.64 20.00
CA ARG A 238 4.67 6.00 19.48
C ARG A 238 5.91 6.44 18.70
N THR A 239 5.68 7.25 17.67
CA THR A 239 6.72 8.00 16.96
C THR A 239 6.49 9.50 17.15
N ALA A 240 7.39 10.33 16.62
CA ALA A 240 7.23 11.79 16.67
C ALA A 240 5.93 12.26 15.98
N ASN A 241 5.56 11.59 14.87
CA ASN A 241 4.43 12.00 14.03
C ASN A 241 3.19 11.09 14.13
N GLY A 242 3.25 10.02 14.96
CA GLY A 242 2.15 9.07 15.07
C GLY A 242 2.51 7.81 15.86
N PHE A 243 2.51 6.66 15.19
CA PHE A 243 2.84 5.36 15.79
C PHE A 243 3.48 4.42 14.76
N ALA A 244 4.08 3.31 15.22
CA ALA A 244 4.66 2.30 14.34
C ALA A 244 3.91 0.96 14.47
N LEU A 245 3.54 0.37 13.33
CA LEU A 245 2.89 -0.94 13.25
C LEU A 245 3.40 -1.70 12.02
N ALA A 246 3.60 -3.02 12.15
CA ALA A 246 4.14 -3.86 11.07
C ALA A 246 5.41 -3.27 10.41
N GLY A 247 6.30 -2.67 11.21
CA GLY A 247 7.55 -2.07 10.73
C GLY A 247 7.41 -0.83 9.85
N VAL A 248 6.24 -0.19 9.83
CA VAL A 248 5.94 1.03 9.09
C VAL A 248 5.44 2.12 10.05
N GLU A 249 5.84 3.37 9.82
CA GLU A 249 5.32 4.51 10.57
C GLU A 249 3.97 4.96 10.02
N PHE A 250 2.98 5.12 10.89
CA PHE A 250 1.67 5.71 10.59
C PHE A 250 1.68 7.16 11.06
N ARG A 251 1.88 8.09 10.12
CA ARG A 251 1.90 9.54 10.39
C ARG A 251 0.50 10.11 10.35
N LEU A 252 0.21 11.03 11.26
CA LEU A 252 -1.12 11.60 11.46
C LEU A 252 -1.09 13.10 11.19
N VAL A 253 -1.97 13.54 10.29
CA VAL A 253 -2.26 14.96 10.01
C VAL A 253 -3.75 15.22 10.22
N SER A 254 -4.09 16.37 10.79
CA SER A 254 -5.48 16.79 11.04
C SER A 254 -5.92 17.83 10.03
#